data_153adab7da55dfe1f9e6fc2c698b58e6
#
_entry.id   153adab7da55dfe1f9e6fc2c698b58e6
#
_cell.length_a   1.000
_cell.length_b   1.000
_cell.length_c   1.000
_cell.angle_alpha   90.00
_cell.angle_beta   90.00
_cell.angle_gamma   90.00
#
_symmetry.space_group_name_H-M   'P 1'
#
loop_
_entity.id
_entity.type
_entity.pdbx_description
1 polymer ?
#
loop_
_entity_poly.entity_id
_entity_poly.type
_entity_poly.pdbx_seq_one_letter_code
_entity_poly.pdbx_strand_id
1 'polypeptide(L)'
;PVAWLDAADGSGRLPASHRQTRFAQHAGYGLRTVSSFALLPVPLAETRLQRIQESLSSSPFAEHYRMHTWVGEAPEELLAPLAQLHAKIPTDSFVRPIVADPDPWDGDRVRRTEQLRQEDGDRSLMAVVQDLRTGELVGMTELILAQHRPVLALQDETLVVREHRGHRLGMRLKLANLEQLT
;
A
#
# COMPACT_ATOMS: atom_id res chain seq x y z
N PRO A 1 2.77 18.43 13.43
CA PRO A 1 3.79 17.61 14.09
C PRO A 1 3.41 16.15 14.05
N VAL A 2 4.37 15.28 13.68
CA VAL A 2 4.22 13.83 13.71
C VAL A 2 4.89 13.34 15.00
N ALA A 3 4.17 12.56 15.79
CA ALA A 3 4.71 11.92 16.97
C ALA A 3 4.68 10.40 16.79
N TRP A 4 5.83 9.75 16.95
CA TRP A 4 5.94 8.30 17.01
C TRP A 4 5.79 7.87 18.48
N LEU A 5 4.80 7.07 18.78
CA LEU A 5 4.52 6.58 20.12
C LEU A 5 4.35 5.07 20.09
N ASP A 6 4.99 4.40 21.03
CA ASP A 6 4.70 3.00 21.27
C ASP A 6 3.29 2.87 21.85
N ALA A 7 2.34 2.38 21.06
CA ALA A 7 1.02 2.00 21.52
C ALA A 7 1.12 0.65 22.24
N ALA A 8 1.75 0.65 23.41
CA ALA A 8 2.03 -0.57 24.17
C ALA A 8 0.77 -1.33 24.60
N ASP A 9 -0.38 -0.68 24.59
CA ASP A 9 -1.67 -1.27 24.99
C ASP A 9 -2.52 -1.82 23.83
N GLY A 10 -2.02 -1.73 22.60
CA GLY A 10 -2.74 -2.17 21.39
C GLY A 10 -4.05 -1.41 21.10
N SER A 11 -4.37 -0.36 21.86
CA SER A 11 -5.63 0.40 21.69
C SER A 11 -5.67 1.24 20.43
N GLY A 12 -4.53 1.47 19.78
CA GLY A 12 -4.39 2.39 18.66
C GLY A 12 -4.65 3.86 19.04
N ARG A 13 -4.69 4.18 20.33
CA ARG A 13 -4.90 5.53 20.82
C ARG A 13 -3.58 6.15 21.28
N LEU A 14 -3.43 7.45 21.03
CA LEU A 14 -2.32 8.19 21.62
C LEU A 14 -2.57 8.42 23.09
N PRO A 15 -1.64 8.01 23.99
CA PRO A 15 -1.79 8.28 25.43
C PRO A 15 -1.87 9.79 25.68
N ALA A 16 -2.95 10.23 26.35
CA ALA A 16 -3.15 11.65 26.67
C ALA A 16 -2.05 12.21 27.61
N SER A 17 -1.45 11.33 28.41
CA SER A 17 -0.34 11.66 29.31
C SER A 17 1.01 11.84 28.63
N HIS A 18 1.14 11.41 27.36
CA HIS A 18 2.42 11.46 26.69
C HIS A 18 2.85 12.92 26.41
N ARG A 19 4.13 13.21 26.65
CA ARG A 19 4.67 14.58 26.53
C ARG A 19 4.38 15.24 25.18
N GLN A 20 4.55 14.53 24.09
CA GLN A 20 4.31 15.04 22.74
C GLN A 20 2.82 15.30 22.49
N THR A 21 1.93 14.44 22.98
CA THR A 21 0.47 14.63 22.90
C THR A 21 0.06 15.89 23.66
N ARG A 22 0.54 16.05 24.88
CA ARG A 22 0.29 17.24 25.70
C ARG A 22 0.81 18.52 25.06
N PHE A 23 2.04 18.48 24.51
CA PHE A 23 2.61 19.62 23.81
C PHE A 23 1.73 20.05 22.64
N ALA A 24 1.32 19.11 21.78
CA ALA A 24 0.46 19.40 20.64
C ALA A 24 -0.88 20.00 21.08
N GLN A 25 -1.52 19.44 22.12
CA GLN A 25 -2.78 19.95 22.65
C GLN A 25 -2.64 21.37 23.21
N HIS A 26 -1.58 21.65 23.98
CA HIS A 26 -1.33 23.00 24.54
C HIS A 26 -1.05 24.02 23.43
N ALA A 27 -0.46 23.60 22.32
CA ALA A 27 -0.22 24.43 21.15
C ALA A 27 -1.48 24.56 20.25
N GLY A 28 -2.65 24.10 20.67
CA GLY A 28 -3.91 24.23 19.95
C GLY A 28 -4.12 23.23 18.80
N TYR A 29 -3.27 22.21 18.67
CA TYR A 29 -3.45 21.18 17.64
C TYR A 29 -4.49 20.15 18.06
N GLY A 30 -5.46 19.89 17.17
CA GLY A 30 -6.42 18.79 17.31
C GLY A 30 -5.90 17.52 16.63
N LEU A 31 -6.11 16.36 17.27
CA LEU A 31 -5.83 15.05 16.68
C LEU A 31 -6.75 14.83 15.47
N ARG A 32 -6.20 14.56 14.30
CA ARG A 32 -6.95 14.28 13.07
C ARG A 32 -6.89 12.82 12.69
N THR A 33 -5.71 12.20 12.75
CA THR A 33 -5.47 10.84 12.28
C THR A 33 -4.43 10.16 13.14
N VAL A 34 -4.60 8.88 13.37
CA VAL A 34 -3.62 7.97 13.98
C VAL A 34 -3.32 6.87 12.95
N SER A 35 -2.06 6.69 12.63
CA SER A 35 -1.60 5.58 11.80
C SER A 35 -0.87 4.57 12.66
N SER A 36 -1.17 3.29 12.48
CA SER A 36 -0.47 2.20 13.13
C SER A 36 0.68 1.72 12.25
N PHE A 37 1.84 1.56 12.86
CA PHE A 37 2.97 0.89 12.23
C PHE A 37 3.02 -0.55 12.72
N ALA A 38 3.09 -1.51 11.80
CA ALA A 38 3.16 -2.93 12.12
C ALA A 38 4.33 -3.58 11.39
N LEU A 39 5.01 -4.51 12.05
CA LEU A 39 6.06 -5.32 11.47
C LEU A 39 5.52 -6.73 11.21
N LEU A 40 5.77 -7.24 10.01
CA LEU A 40 5.48 -8.60 9.62
C LEU A 40 6.81 -9.34 9.40
N PRO A 41 7.16 -10.31 10.28
CA PRO A 41 8.32 -11.18 10.03
C PRO A 41 8.12 -12.00 8.75
N VAL A 42 9.12 -12.03 7.88
CA VAL A 42 9.15 -12.88 6.68
C VAL A 42 10.39 -13.80 6.75
N PRO A 43 10.31 -15.02 6.21
CA PRO A 43 9.14 -15.62 5.54
C PRO A 43 7.97 -15.89 6.52
N LEU A 44 6.78 -15.95 5.96
CA LEU A 44 5.60 -16.32 6.73
C LEU A 44 5.69 -17.81 7.14
N ALA A 45 5.21 -18.12 8.34
CA ALA A 45 5.03 -19.51 8.73
C ALA A 45 4.10 -20.23 7.73
N GLU A 46 4.49 -21.45 7.33
CA GLU A 46 3.78 -22.25 6.32
C GLU A 46 2.28 -22.38 6.61
N THR A 47 1.92 -22.66 7.85
CA THR A 47 0.52 -22.78 8.28
C THR A 47 -0.27 -21.49 8.14
N ARG A 48 0.39 -20.32 8.22
CA ARG A 48 -0.24 -19.01 8.00
C ARG A 48 -0.43 -18.76 6.52
N LEU A 49 0.58 -19.07 5.71
CA LEU A 49 0.53 -18.94 4.27
C LEU A 49 -0.59 -19.81 3.68
N GLN A 50 -0.66 -21.08 4.07
CA GLN A 50 -1.73 -22.00 3.63
C GLN A 50 -3.12 -21.47 3.95
N ARG A 51 -3.35 -21.00 5.18
CA ARG A 51 -4.66 -20.39 5.56
C ARG A 51 -5.02 -19.18 4.70
N ILE A 52 -4.04 -18.36 4.36
CA ILE A 52 -4.28 -17.22 3.48
C ILE A 52 -4.65 -17.72 2.08
N GLN A 53 -3.90 -18.65 1.52
CA GLN A 53 -4.14 -19.21 0.19
C GLN A 53 -5.51 -19.91 0.09
N GLU A 54 -5.87 -20.74 1.07
CA GLU A 54 -7.21 -21.37 1.16
C GLU A 54 -8.32 -20.31 1.18
N SER A 55 -8.13 -19.28 2.00
CA SER A 55 -9.08 -18.16 2.08
C SER A 55 -9.23 -17.40 0.75
N LEU A 56 -8.16 -17.27 -0.02
CA LEU A 56 -8.19 -16.60 -1.33
C LEU A 56 -8.79 -17.49 -2.43
N SER A 57 -8.46 -18.79 -2.41
CA SER A 57 -8.97 -19.78 -3.38
C SER A 57 -10.48 -19.98 -3.26
N SER A 58 -11.04 -19.84 -2.05
CA SER A 58 -12.48 -19.94 -1.81
C SER A 58 -13.27 -18.70 -2.26
N SER A 59 -12.63 -17.67 -2.79
CA SER A 59 -13.31 -16.46 -3.26
C SER A 59 -14.03 -16.71 -4.59
N PRO A 60 -15.36 -16.49 -4.68
CA PRO A 60 -16.10 -16.65 -5.92
C PRO A 60 -15.70 -15.65 -7.02
N PHE A 61 -14.90 -14.65 -6.67
CA PHE A 61 -14.45 -13.60 -7.58
C PHE A 61 -13.06 -13.85 -8.15
N ALA A 62 -12.42 -14.99 -7.82
CA ALA A 62 -11.03 -15.26 -8.22
C ALA A 62 -10.82 -15.19 -9.74
N GLU A 63 -11.79 -15.70 -10.51
CA GLU A 63 -11.72 -15.79 -11.97
C GLU A 63 -12.01 -14.46 -12.69
N HIS A 64 -12.55 -13.46 -11.99
CA HIS A 64 -12.88 -12.17 -12.57
C HIS A 64 -11.67 -11.23 -12.67
N TYR A 65 -10.55 -11.60 -12.08
CA TYR A 65 -9.41 -10.73 -11.91
C TYR A 65 -8.11 -11.40 -12.33
N ARG A 66 -7.24 -10.62 -12.96
CA ARG A 66 -5.86 -11.00 -13.29
C ARG A 66 -4.87 -10.18 -12.47
N MET A 67 -3.88 -10.87 -11.92
CA MET A 67 -2.76 -10.23 -11.24
C MET A 67 -1.62 -10.00 -12.22
N HIS A 68 -0.97 -8.83 -12.13
CA HIS A 68 0.28 -8.53 -12.79
C HIS A 68 1.29 -8.11 -11.73
N THR A 69 2.52 -8.60 -11.84
CA THR A 69 3.60 -8.29 -10.90
C THR A 69 4.88 -7.98 -11.67
N TRP A 70 5.68 -7.06 -11.14
CA TRP A 70 6.99 -6.74 -11.69
C TRP A 70 7.90 -6.14 -10.62
N VAL A 71 9.19 -6.08 -10.94
CA VAL A 71 10.23 -5.45 -10.12
C VAL A 71 10.79 -4.27 -10.89
N GLY A 72 10.88 -3.11 -10.24
CA GLY A 72 11.37 -1.89 -10.86
C GLY A 72 10.33 -1.24 -11.77
N GLU A 73 10.65 -1.06 -13.04
CA GLU A 73 9.83 -0.30 -13.99
C GLU A 73 8.57 -1.05 -14.42
N ALA A 74 7.47 -0.34 -14.51
CA ALA A 74 6.19 -0.86 -15.00
C ALA A 74 6.27 -1.18 -16.50
N PRO A 75 5.58 -2.25 -16.97
CA PRO A 75 5.40 -2.49 -18.40
C PRO A 75 4.75 -1.28 -19.08
N GLU A 76 5.18 -0.97 -20.29
CA GLU A 76 4.76 0.24 -21.02
C GLU A 76 3.24 0.32 -21.19
N GLU A 77 2.62 -0.82 -21.49
CA GLU A 77 1.17 -0.94 -21.65
C GLU A 77 0.38 -0.70 -20.36
N LEU A 78 1.02 -0.78 -19.20
CA LEU A 78 0.40 -0.54 -17.89
C LEU A 78 0.60 0.89 -17.36
N LEU A 79 1.45 1.71 -17.99
CA LEU A 79 1.76 3.06 -17.49
C LEU A 79 0.52 3.95 -17.37
N ALA A 80 -0.23 4.10 -18.42
CA ALA A 80 -1.42 4.95 -18.41
C ALA A 80 -2.51 4.43 -17.46
N PRO A 81 -2.84 3.11 -17.43
CA PRO A 81 -3.75 2.56 -16.43
C PRO A 81 -3.25 2.71 -14.99
N LEU A 82 -1.94 2.58 -14.75
CA LEU A 82 -1.34 2.74 -13.43
C LEU A 82 -1.42 4.19 -12.96
N ALA A 83 -1.14 5.15 -13.84
CA ALA A 83 -1.29 6.57 -13.54
C ALA A 83 -2.73 6.93 -13.13
N GLN A 84 -3.73 6.38 -13.85
CA GLN A 84 -5.14 6.56 -13.49
C GLN A 84 -5.47 5.98 -12.11
N LEU A 85 -4.84 4.85 -11.75
CA LEU A 85 -5.04 4.24 -10.44
C LEU A 85 -4.40 5.07 -9.32
N HIS A 86 -3.18 5.59 -9.54
CA HIS A 86 -2.54 6.54 -8.61
C HIS A 86 -3.39 7.79 -8.37
N ALA A 87 -3.99 8.35 -9.41
CA ALA A 87 -4.87 9.52 -9.29
C ALA A 87 -6.10 9.29 -8.38
N LYS A 88 -6.49 8.04 -8.16
CA LYS A 88 -7.60 7.66 -7.25
C LYS A 88 -7.18 7.55 -5.78
N ILE A 89 -5.88 7.50 -5.46
CA ILE A 89 -5.40 7.34 -4.07
C ILE A 89 -5.96 8.42 -3.12
N PRO A 90 -5.92 9.73 -3.45
CA PRO A 90 -6.41 10.77 -2.56
C PRO A 90 -7.90 10.66 -2.23
N THR A 91 -8.70 10.16 -3.16
CA THR A 91 -10.16 10.08 -3.03
C THR A 91 -10.63 8.76 -2.43
N ASP A 92 -9.90 7.68 -2.70
CA ASP A 92 -10.27 6.33 -2.29
C ASP A 92 -9.47 5.81 -1.09
N SER A 93 -8.48 6.56 -0.61
CA SER A 93 -7.78 6.24 0.63
C SER A 93 -8.70 6.39 1.85
N PHE A 94 -8.53 5.49 2.85
CA PHE A 94 -9.22 5.60 4.14
C PHE A 94 -8.74 6.78 4.98
N VAL A 95 -7.60 7.35 4.65
CA VAL A 95 -7.11 8.57 5.28
C VAL A 95 -7.90 9.73 4.67
N ARG A 96 -8.75 10.39 5.47
CA ARG A 96 -9.47 11.59 5.02
C ARG A 96 -8.47 12.58 4.47
N PRO A 97 -8.66 13.09 3.26
CA PRO A 97 -7.72 14.03 2.66
C PRO A 97 -7.58 15.25 3.58
N ILE A 98 -6.38 15.54 3.98
CA ILE A 98 -5.96 16.91 4.16
C ILE A 98 -6.18 17.48 2.78
N VAL A 99 -7.10 18.47 2.63
CA VAL A 99 -7.47 19.05 1.35
C VAL A 99 -6.22 19.20 0.49
N ALA A 100 -6.01 18.25 -0.38
CA ALA A 100 -4.94 18.29 -1.36
C ALA A 100 -5.60 18.56 -2.70
N ASP A 101 -5.06 19.52 -3.41
CA ASP A 101 -5.46 19.75 -4.80
C ASP A 101 -5.25 18.44 -5.58
N PRO A 102 -6.13 18.16 -6.57
CA PRO A 102 -5.93 17.00 -7.43
C PRO A 102 -4.53 17.05 -8.03
N ASP A 103 -3.73 16.08 -7.71
CA ASP A 103 -2.37 15.94 -8.22
C ASP A 103 -2.42 15.00 -9.44
N PRO A 104 -2.39 15.55 -10.68
CA PRO A 104 -2.59 14.73 -11.87
C PRO A 104 -1.43 13.76 -12.03
N TRP A 105 -1.76 12.50 -12.27
CA TRP A 105 -0.83 11.45 -12.62
C TRP A 105 -0.92 11.15 -14.11
N ASP A 106 0.24 11.01 -14.74
CA ASP A 106 0.42 10.54 -16.11
C ASP A 106 1.56 9.50 -16.16
N GLY A 107 1.77 8.89 -17.32
CA GLY A 107 2.83 7.89 -17.49
C GLY A 107 4.24 8.45 -17.24
N ASP A 108 4.50 9.71 -17.62
CA ASP A 108 5.79 10.35 -17.38
C ASP A 108 6.06 10.55 -15.89
N ARG A 109 5.04 10.83 -15.11
CA ARG A 109 5.16 10.95 -13.67
C ARG A 109 5.43 9.59 -13.02
N VAL A 110 4.77 8.53 -13.48
CA VAL A 110 5.08 7.16 -13.04
C VAL A 110 6.56 6.88 -13.29
N ARG A 111 7.05 7.09 -14.51
CA ARG A 111 8.47 6.87 -14.86
C ARG A 111 9.42 7.70 -14.02
N ARG A 112 9.13 8.97 -13.78
CA ARG A 112 9.97 9.82 -12.92
C ARG A 112 10.04 9.29 -11.49
N THR A 113 8.92 8.78 -10.96
CA THR A 113 8.89 8.20 -9.61
C THR A 113 9.74 6.93 -9.53
N GLU A 114 9.63 6.06 -10.53
CA GLU A 114 10.43 4.85 -10.65
C GLU A 114 11.91 5.16 -10.77
N GLN A 115 12.26 6.14 -11.61
CA GLN A 115 13.64 6.58 -11.81
C GLN A 115 14.27 7.15 -10.52
N LEU A 116 13.54 7.99 -9.77
CA LEU A 116 14.03 8.52 -8.49
C LEU A 116 14.32 7.40 -7.49
N ARG A 117 13.46 6.37 -7.41
CA ARG A 117 13.72 5.20 -6.57
C ARG A 117 14.97 4.43 -7.00
N GLN A 118 15.15 4.27 -8.30
CA GLN A 118 16.34 3.61 -8.85
C GLN A 118 17.61 4.41 -8.55
N GLU A 119 17.56 5.74 -8.65
CA GLU A 119 18.68 6.64 -8.30
C GLU A 119 19.05 6.56 -6.81
N ASP A 120 18.05 6.38 -5.94
CA ASP A 120 18.23 6.13 -4.50
C ASP A 120 18.76 4.70 -4.21
N GLY A 121 18.84 3.85 -5.22
CA GLY A 121 19.23 2.44 -5.09
C GLY A 121 18.13 1.54 -4.51
N ASP A 122 16.92 2.04 -4.43
CA ASP A 122 15.77 1.30 -3.92
C ASP A 122 15.18 0.41 -5.01
N ARG A 123 14.64 -0.75 -4.60
CA ARG A 123 13.90 -1.66 -5.48
C ARG A 123 12.43 -1.65 -5.13
N SER A 124 11.60 -1.43 -6.13
CA SER A 124 10.15 -1.52 -6.02
C SER A 124 9.66 -2.90 -6.47
N LEU A 125 8.81 -3.53 -5.68
CA LEU A 125 8.04 -4.72 -6.05
C LEU A 125 6.59 -4.29 -6.17
N MET A 126 6.05 -4.32 -7.37
CA MET A 126 4.70 -3.89 -7.66
C MET A 126 3.80 -5.10 -7.92
N ALA A 127 2.58 -5.03 -7.41
CA ALA A 127 1.50 -5.91 -7.81
C ALA A 127 0.26 -5.06 -8.13
N VAL A 128 -0.39 -5.34 -9.26
CA VAL A 128 -1.65 -4.72 -9.64
C VAL A 128 -2.68 -5.78 -10.01
N VAL A 129 -3.95 -5.44 -9.89
CA VAL A 129 -5.06 -6.31 -10.24
C VAL A 129 -5.93 -5.66 -11.30
N GLN A 130 -6.22 -6.42 -12.36
CA GLN A 130 -7.04 -6.04 -13.50
C GLN A 130 -8.40 -6.75 -13.43
N ASP A 131 -9.50 -6.02 -13.61
CA ASP A 131 -10.83 -6.60 -13.86
C ASP A 131 -10.87 -7.11 -15.32
N LEU A 132 -11.07 -8.41 -15.50
CA LEU A 132 -11.11 -9.02 -16.83
C LEU A 132 -12.33 -8.64 -17.67
N ARG A 133 -13.38 -8.09 -17.06
CA ARG A 133 -14.59 -7.68 -17.77
C ARG A 133 -14.42 -6.30 -18.40
N THR A 134 -13.68 -5.40 -17.75
CA THR A 134 -13.47 -4.01 -18.22
C THR A 134 -12.09 -3.78 -18.80
N GLY A 135 -11.11 -4.62 -18.43
CA GLY A 135 -9.70 -4.40 -18.72
C GLY A 135 -9.02 -3.35 -17.85
N GLU A 136 -9.74 -2.73 -16.91
CA GLU A 136 -9.21 -1.67 -16.05
C GLU A 136 -8.39 -2.23 -14.89
N LEU A 137 -7.36 -1.49 -14.47
CA LEU A 137 -6.69 -1.75 -13.20
C LEU A 137 -7.55 -1.23 -12.05
N VAL A 138 -7.84 -2.12 -11.09
CA VAL A 138 -8.77 -1.84 -9.98
C VAL A 138 -8.14 -1.95 -8.60
N GLY A 139 -6.85 -2.24 -8.56
CA GLY A 139 -6.10 -2.23 -7.31
C GLY A 139 -4.61 -2.37 -7.53
N MET A 140 -3.83 -1.90 -6.55
CA MET A 140 -2.38 -1.96 -6.56
C MET A 140 -1.83 -2.06 -5.15
N THR A 141 -0.61 -2.55 -5.04
CA THR A 141 0.20 -2.48 -3.83
C THR A 141 1.68 -2.47 -4.18
N GLU A 142 2.47 -1.77 -3.39
CA GLU A 142 3.90 -1.64 -3.58
C GLU A 142 4.67 -2.01 -2.32
N LEU A 143 5.78 -2.75 -2.49
CA LEU A 143 6.82 -2.94 -1.49
C LEU A 143 8.10 -2.27 -1.96
N ILE A 144 8.73 -1.49 -1.08
CA ILE A 144 10.01 -0.84 -1.34
C ILE A 144 11.09 -1.52 -0.51
N LEU A 145 12.13 -1.98 -1.19
CA LEU A 145 13.35 -2.54 -0.60
C LEU A 145 14.43 -1.46 -0.64
N ALA A 146 14.56 -0.73 0.45
CA ALA A 146 15.50 0.36 0.55
C ALA A 146 16.94 -0.16 0.64
N GLN A 147 17.85 0.34 -0.23
CA GLN A 147 19.25 -0.09 -0.28
C GLN A 147 19.94 0.00 1.08
N HIS A 148 19.67 1.06 1.82
CA HIS A 148 20.29 1.33 3.13
C HIS A 148 19.67 0.53 4.28
N ARG A 149 18.61 -0.27 4.03
CA ARG A 149 17.91 -1.11 5.01
C ARG A 149 17.58 -2.49 4.44
N PRO A 150 18.57 -3.30 4.07
CA PRO A 150 18.37 -4.52 3.29
C PRO A 150 17.54 -5.61 4.00
N VAL A 151 17.33 -5.47 5.30
CA VAL A 151 16.51 -6.42 6.10
C VAL A 151 15.05 -5.98 6.29
N LEU A 152 14.69 -4.85 5.70
CA LEU A 152 13.36 -4.27 5.86
C LEU A 152 12.73 -3.97 4.50
N ALA A 153 11.53 -4.49 4.27
CA ALA A 153 10.68 -4.07 3.17
C ALA A 153 9.59 -3.13 3.70
N LEU A 154 9.47 -1.96 3.11
CA LEU A 154 8.43 -1.00 3.44
C LEU A 154 7.20 -1.29 2.59
N GLN A 155 6.07 -1.60 3.25
CA GLN A 155 4.77 -1.62 2.59
C GLN A 155 4.33 -0.18 2.37
N ASP A 156 4.39 0.25 1.12
CA ASP A 156 3.94 1.56 0.70
C ASP A 156 2.43 1.53 0.38
N GLU A 157 2.00 2.19 -0.65
CA GLU A 157 0.59 2.31 -1.00
C GLU A 157 -0.09 0.95 -1.23
N THR A 158 -1.32 0.86 -0.78
CA THR A 158 -2.24 -0.24 -1.12
C THR A 158 -3.61 0.35 -1.40
N LEU A 159 -4.06 0.23 -2.63
CA LEU A 159 -5.36 0.70 -3.07
C LEU A 159 -6.17 -0.46 -3.66
N VAL A 160 -7.45 -0.51 -3.33
CA VAL A 160 -8.48 -1.22 -4.10
C VAL A 160 -9.62 -0.25 -4.32
N VAL A 161 -9.96 0.00 -5.57
CA VAL A 161 -11.06 0.87 -5.99
C VAL A 161 -12.34 0.43 -5.30
N ARG A 162 -13.15 1.39 -4.86
CA ARG A 162 -14.28 1.18 -3.96
C ARG A 162 -15.23 0.09 -4.43
N GLU A 163 -15.56 0.08 -5.73
CA GLU A 163 -16.51 -0.84 -6.36
C GLU A 163 -16.03 -2.30 -6.35
N HIS A 164 -14.72 -2.51 -6.15
CA HIS A 164 -14.07 -3.83 -6.14
C HIS A 164 -13.63 -4.29 -4.74
N ARG A 165 -13.99 -3.52 -3.69
CA ARG A 165 -13.73 -3.93 -2.30
C ARG A 165 -14.62 -5.10 -1.90
N GLY A 166 -14.20 -5.81 -0.85
CA GLY A 166 -14.91 -7.02 -0.40
C GLY A 166 -14.52 -8.30 -1.14
N HIS A 167 -13.82 -8.22 -2.27
CA HIS A 167 -13.36 -9.35 -3.08
C HIS A 167 -11.98 -9.91 -2.67
N ARG A 168 -11.47 -9.51 -1.51
CA ARG A 168 -10.15 -9.91 -0.96
C ARG A 168 -8.94 -9.51 -1.81
N LEU A 169 -9.11 -8.56 -2.74
CA LEU A 169 -8.06 -8.15 -3.66
C LEU A 169 -6.83 -7.57 -2.95
N GLY A 170 -7.02 -6.78 -1.89
CA GLY A 170 -5.91 -6.26 -1.11
C GLY A 170 -5.02 -7.34 -0.49
N MET A 171 -5.61 -8.47 -0.07
CA MET A 171 -4.85 -9.61 0.45
C MET A 171 -4.10 -10.34 -0.68
N ARG A 172 -4.76 -10.53 -1.84
CA ARG A 172 -4.13 -11.15 -3.02
C ARG A 172 -2.95 -10.31 -3.51
N LEU A 173 -3.10 -9.00 -3.59
CA LEU A 173 -2.05 -8.06 -3.96
C LEU A 173 -0.83 -8.19 -3.03
N LYS A 174 -1.06 -8.15 -1.72
CA LYS A 174 0.03 -8.28 -0.73
C LYS A 174 0.71 -9.64 -0.77
N LEU A 175 -0.06 -10.71 -0.98
CA LEU A 175 0.53 -12.05 -1.12
C LEU A 175 1.41 -12.12 -2.36
N ALA A 176 0.95 -11.60 -3.51
CA ALA A 176 1.72 -11.57 -4.74
C ALA A 176 3.07 -10.83 -4.57
N ASN A 177 3.09 -9.72 -3.82
CA ASN A 177 4.34 -9.02 -3.52
C ASN A 177 5.24 -9.79 -2.54
N LEU A 178 4.67 -10.52 -1.56
CA LEU A 178 5.45 -11.37 -0.68
C LEU A 178 6.12 -12.53 -1.44
N GLU A 179 5.47 -13.07 -2.46
CA GLU A 179 6.03 -14.09 -3.35
C GLU A 179 7.21 -13.56 -4.19
N GLN A 180 7.25 -12.26 -4.50
CA GLN A 180 8.40 -11.64 -5.16
C GLN A 180 9.60 -11.41 -4.24
N LEU A 181 9.43 -11.51 -2.91
CA LEU A 181 10.52 -11.36 -1.93
C LEU A 181 11.36 -12.64 -1.77
N THR A 182 10.84 -13.78 -2.18
CA THR A 182 11.50 -15.09 -2.06
C THR A 182 12.23 -15.45 -3.33
#